data_05569f6137cfcca1ea99b05c3ba13e84
#
_entry.id   05569f6137cfcca1ea99b05c3ba13e84
#
_cell.length_a   1.000
_cell.length_b   1.000
_cell.length_c   1.000
_cell.angle_alpha   90.00
_cell.angle_beta   90.00
_cell.angle_gamma   90.00
#
_symmetry.space_group_name_H-M   'P 1'
#
loop_
_entity.id
_entity.type
_entity.pdbx_description
1 polymer ?
#
loop_
_entity_poly.entity_id
_entity_poly.type
_entity_poly.pdbx_seq_one_letter_code
_entity_poly.pdbx_strand_id
1 'polypeptide(L)'
;MIEICNYRKNIPLELRNYRQWLWFRRIESQDRNGRIKVKKIPVSPITMRSTDWNNTRHWADFETAINNLESSGCDGLSFPFLCIDLDNIEMKKWSTFIEGFEDTYVEFSQSGKGIHIFAKGKIPSNFNNQMEQVEMYQENCCIAMTGNTVSTKDRVLHKIVCKQREIDKYFKLYAPKSSVREQLRSYQRIPEGVPSISNIIEIMCKYNPKARALFEGSYSSGDD
;
A
#
# COMPACT_ATOMS: atom_id res chain seq x y z
N MET A 1 -22.67 -4.82 -12.00
CA MET A 1 -22.99 -3.37 -12.06
C MET A 1 -22.06 -2.66 -11.09
N ILE A 2 -21.42 -1.60 -11.51
CA ILE A 2 -20.53 -0.79 -10.67
C ILE A 2 -21.41 0.07 -9.78
N GLU A 3 -21.26 -0.07 -8.44
CA GLU A 3 -22.04 0.74 -7.50
C GLU A 3 -21.28 2.05 -7.19
N ILE A 4 -21.39 3.03 -8.07
CA ILE A 4 -20.73 4.34 -7.94
C ILE A 4 -21.05 5.04 -6.61
N CYS A 5 -22.27 4.85 -6.09
CA CYS A 5 -22.65 5.40 -4.80
C CYS A 5 -21.76 4.90 -3.65
N ASN A 6 -21.28 3.66 -3.70
CA ASN A 6 -20.38 3.11 -2.67
C ASN A 6 -19.01 3.80 -2.70
N TYR A 7 -18.47 4.10 -3.87
CA TYR A 7 -17.22 4.86 -3.98
C TYR A 7 -17.34 6.23 -3.33
N ARG A 8 -18.40 6.99 -3.68
CA ARG A 8 -18.62 8.34 -3.14
C ARG A 8 -18.91 8.34 -1.64
N LYS A 9 -19.61 7.34 -1.15
CA LYS A 9 -20.01 7.25 0.25
C LYS A 9 -18.86 6.76 1.13
N ASN A 10 -18.12 5.75 0.70
CA ASN A 10 -17.32 4.91 1.57
C ASN A 10 -15.82 5.12 1.43
N ILE A 11 -15.31 5.52 0.27
CA ILE A 11 -13.86 5.79 0.14
C ILE A 11 -13.48 6.99 1.02
N PRO A 12 -12.44 6.88 1.86
CA PRO A 12 -11.97 7.95 2.72
C PRO A 12 -11.69 9.24 1.95
N LEU A 13 -12.15 10.38 2.50
CA LEU A 13 -11.93 11.70 1.89
C LEU A 13 -10.44 11.96 1.65
N GLU A 14 -9.59 11.49 2.56
CA GLU A 14 -8.14 11.60 2.40
C GLU A 14 -7.64 10.98 1.11
N LEU A 15 -8.10 9.75 0.76
CA LEU A 15 -7.72 9.11 -0.51
C LEU A 15 -8.26 9.84 -1.72
N ARG A 16 -9.48 10.41 -1.62
CA ARG A 16 -10.07 11.19 -2.72
C ARG A 16 -9.29 12.46 -3.05
N ASN A 17 -8.57 13.02 -2.07
CA ASN A 17 -7.75 14.22 -2.26
C ASN A 17 -6.46 13.97 -3.03
N TYR A 18 -6.04 12.73 -3.20
CA TYR A 18 -4.88 12.42 -4.03
C TYR A 18 -5.25 12.37 -5.51
N ARG A 19 -4.42 12.98 -6.36
CA ARG A 19 -4.56 12.89 -7.81
C ARG A 19 -3.77 11.67 -8.32
N GLN A 20 -4.27 10.48 -8.01
CA GLN A 20 -3.64 9.22 -8.43
C GLN A 20 -4.65 8.12 -8.75
N TRP A 21 -5.84 8.51 -9.22
CA TRP A 21 -6.90 7.59 -9.57
C TRP A 21 -6.76 7.13 -11.01
N LEU A 22 -6.91 5.83 -11.21
CA LEU A 22 -6.98 5.16 -12.50
C LEU A 22 -8.26 4.34 -12.57
N TRP A 23 -8.66 3.97 -13.77
CA TRP A 23 -9.59 2.87 -14.01
C TRP A 23 -8.82 1.58 -14.19
N PHE A 24 -9.53 0.46 -14.14
CA PHE A 24 -9.01 -0.81 -14.61
C PHE A 24 -10.04 -1.51 -15.48
N ARG A 25 -9.53 -2.32 -16.42
CA ARG A 25 -10.32 -3.23 -17.24
C ARG A 25 -9.87 -4.64 -16.97
N ARG A 26 -10.83 -5.54 -16.77
CA ARG A 26 -10.58 -6.95 -16.60
C ARG A 26 -10.43 -7.60 -17.96
N ILE A 27 -9.36 -8.37 -18.15
CA ILE A 27 -9.14 -9.17 -19.33
C ILE A 27 -8.99 -10.60 -18.88
N GLU A 28 -9.87 -11.46 -19.35
CA GLU A 28 -9.78 -12.89 -19.14
C GLU A 28 -8.86 -13.51 -20.20
N SER A 29 -7.97 -14.36 -19.78
CA SER A 29 -7.09 -15.13 -20.63
C SER A 29 -7.03 -16.56 -20.12
N GLN A 30 -6.89 -17.52 -21.01
CA GLN A 30 -6.73 -18.92 -20.66
C GLN A 30 -5.26 -19.27 -20.68
N ASP A 31 -4.76 -19.90 -19.61
CA ASP A 31 -3.39 -20.42 -19.58
C ASP A 31 -3.29 -21.74 -20.39
N ARG A 32 -2.05 -22.26 -20.53
CA ARG A 32 -1.79 -23.49 -21.28
C ARG A 32 -2.51 -24.72 -20.72
N ASN A 33 -2.98 -24.65 -19.48
CA ASN A 33 -3.71 -25.73 -18.79
C ASN A 33 -5.23 -25.50 -18.81
N GLY A 34 -5.72 -24.54 -19.58
CA GLY A 34 -7.14 -24.23 -19.66
C GLY A 34 -7.69 -23.43 -18.48
N ARG A 35 -6.86 -22.95 -17.54
CA ARG A 35 -7.30 -22.15 -16.40
C ARG A 35 -7.53 -20.71 -16.80
N ILE A 36 -8.66 -20.17 -16.42
CA ILE A 36 -8.98 -18.76 -16.65
C ILE A 36 -8.13 -17.91 -15.70
N LYS A 37 -7.35 -16.99 -16.27
CA LYS A 37 -6.63 -15.94 -15.55
C LYS A 37 -7.25 -14.60 -15.86
N VAL A 38 -7.57 -13.84 -14.82
CA VAL A 38 -8.07 -12.47 -14.94
C VAL A 38 -6.93 -11.51 -14.68
N LYS A 39 -6.63 -10.66 -15.67
CA LYS A 39 -5.69 -9.53 -15.51
C LYS A 39 -6.48 -8.25 -15.40
N LYS A 40 -6.07 -7.37 -14.50
CA LYS A 40 -6.58 -6.00 -14.40
C LYS A 40 -5.59 -5.09 -15.13
N ILE A 41 -6.03 -4.49 -16.22
CA ILE A 41 -5.23 -3.58 -17.04
C ILE A 41 -5.58 -2.15 -16.65
N PRO A 42 -4.62 -1.33 -16.18
CA PRO A 42 -4.90 0.05 -15.84
C PRO A 42 -5.24 0.87 -17.08
N VAL A 43 -6.22 1.75 -16.93
CA VAL A 43 -6.72 2.65 -17.97
C VAL A 43 -6.75 4.06 -17.42
N SER A 44 -6.24 5.01 -18.19
CA SER A 44 -6.23 6.42 -17.80
C SER A 44 -7.61 7.05 -17.93
N PRO A 45 -8.16 7.69 -16.87
CA PRO A 45 -9.38 8.49 -17.00
C PRO A 45 -9.21 9.74 -17.87
N ILE A 46 -7.99 10.17 -18.11
CA ILE A 46 -7.68 11.36 -18.92
C ILE A 46 -7.64 11.03 -20.40
N THR A 47 -6.97 9.94 -20.77
CA THR A 47 -6.76 9.57 -22.20
C THR A 47 -7.68 8.46 -22.67
N MET A 48 -8.40 7.80 -21.77
CA MET A 48 -9.26 6.63 -22.01
C MET A 48 -8.52 5.43 -22.64
N ARG A 49 -7.20 5.40 -22.51
CA ARG A 49 -6.33 4.36 -23.04
C ARG A 49 -5.65 3.58 -21.93
N SER A 50 -5.28 2.35 -22.22
CA SER A 50 -4.42 1.56 -21.34
C SER A 50 -3.12 2.29 -21.07
N THR A 51 -2.62 2.20 -19.84
CA THR A 51 -1.43 2.90 -19.39
C THR A 51 -0.66 2.02 -18.42
N ASP A 52 0.57 2.44 -18.09
CA ASP A 52 1.27 1.91 -16.94
C ASP A 52 0.73 2.60 -15.68
N TRP A 53 0.44 1.82 -14.67
CA TRP A 53 -0.10 2.32 -13.41
C TRP A 53 0.85 3.26 -12.66
N ASN A 54 2.16 3.23 -12.89
CA ASN A 54 3.16 4.15 -12.32
C ASN A 54 3.37 5.45 -13.12
N ASN A 55 2.69 5.62 -14.26
CA ASN A 55 2.79 6.83 -15.05
C ASN A 55 1.86 7.92 -14.49
N THR A 56 2.41 8.78 -13.63
CA THR A 56 1.66 9.84 -12.92
C THR A 56 0.97 10.86 -13.84
N ARG A 57 1.39 10.99 -15.11
CA ARG A 57 0.73 11.86 -16.10
C ARG A 57 -0.65 11.37 -16.49
N HIS A 58 -0.91 10.09 -16.28
CA HIS A 58 -2.17 9.42 -16.61
C HIS A 58 -3.12 9.33 -15.40
N TRP A 59 -2.69 9.77 -14.22
CA TRP A 59 -3.50 9.78 -13.02
C TRP A 59 -4.47 10.95 -13.02
N ALA A 60 -5.69 10.70 -12.61
CA ALA A 60 -6.74 11.70 -12.46
C ALA A 60 -7.05 11.99 -10.99
N ASP A 61 -7.75 13.08 -10.74
CA ASP A 61 -8.45 13.29 -9.49
C ASP A 61 -9.66 12.35 -9.37
N PHE A 62 -10.16 12.19 -8.14
CA PHE A 62 -11.26 11.28 -7.85
C PHE A 62 -12.53 11.62 -8.63
N GLU A 63 -12.88 12.91 -8.71
CA GLU A 63 -14.12 13.34 -9.38
C GLU A 63 -14.06 13.08 -10.89
N THR A 64 -12.93 13.35 -11.53
CA THR A 64 -12.73 13.02 -12.94
C THR A 64 -12.86 11.52 -13.19
N ALA A 65 -12.26 10.70 -12.31
CA ALA A 65 -12.31 9.25 -12.44
C ALA A 65 -13.72 8.69 -12.21
N ILE A 66 -14.44 9.17 -11.19
CA ILE A 66 -15.74 8.61 -10.83
C ILE A 66 -16.86 9.07 -11.77
N ASN A 67 -16.86 10.32 -12.23
CA ASN A 67 -17.91 10.87 -13.09
C ASN A 67 -17.96 10.21 -14.46
N ASN A 68 -16.83 9.74 -14.96
CA ASN A 68 -16.72 9.13 -16.28
C ASN A 68 -16.63 7.60 -16.24
N LEU A 69 -16.69 6.97 -15.06
CA LEU A 69 -16.47 5.53 -14.93
C LEU A 69 -17.53 4.72 -15.67
N GLU A 70 -18.81 5.03 -15.53
CA GLU A 70 -19.90 4.28 -16.20
C GLU A 70 -19.78 4.32 -17.72
N SER A 71 -19.45 5.48 -18.27
CA SER A 71 -19.31 5.65 -19.73
C SER A 71 -18.00 5.10 -20.28
N SER A 72 -17.01 4.81 -19.42
CA SER A 72 -15.68 4.37 -19.85
C SER A 72 -15.62 2.92 -20.35
N GLY A 73 -16.61 2.10 -19.99
CA GLY A 73 -16.58 0.65 -20.20
C GLY A 73 -15.49 -0.06 -19.41
N CYS A 74 -14.99 0.56 -18.32
CA CYS A 74 -14.05 -0.03 -17.40
C CYS A 74 -14.76 -0.71 -16.23
N ASP A 75 -14.07 -1.60 -15.52
CA ASP A 75 -14.66 -2.45 -14.48
C ASP A 75 -14.59 -1.85 -13.07
N GLY A 76 -13.91 -0.71 -12.90
CA GLY A 76 -13.85 -0.01 -11.61
C GLY A 76 -12.68 0.94 -11.49
N LEU A 77 -12.55 1.51 -10.28
CA LEU A 77 -11.46 2.38 -9.89
C LEU A 77 -10.29 1.58 -9.34
N SER A 78 -9.09 2.11 -9.54
CA SER A 78 -7.88 1.58 -8.92
C SER A 78 -7.01 2.71 -8.38
N PHE A 79 -6.24 2.38 -7.34
CA PHE A 79 -5.48 3.35 -6.57
C PHE A 79 -4.14 2.76 -6.10
N PRO A 80 -3.02 3.42 -6.38
CA PRO A 80 -1.70 3.01 -5.87
C PRO A 80 -1.51 3.51 -4.44
N PHE A 81 -1.57 2.63 -3.47
CA PHE A 81 -1.36 2.94 -2.06
C PHE A 81 -0.87 1.70 -1.31
N LEU A 82 -0.34 1.91 -0.07
CA LEU A 82 -0.02 0.78 0.78
C LEU A 82 -1.30 0.00 1.11
N CYS A 83 -1.30 -1.23 0.68
CA CYS A 83 -2.41 -2.16 0.85
C CYS A 83 -1.90 -3.53 1.28
N ILE A 84 -2.59 -4.11 2.26
CA ILE A 84 -2.52 -5.54 2.55
C ILE A 84 -3.71 -6.16 1.84
N ASP A 85 -3.44 -6.99 0.85
CA ASP A 85 -4.43 -7.69 0.04
C ASP A 85 -4.49 -9.15 0.49
N LEU A 86 -5.66 -9.56 0.92
CA LEU A 86 -5.92 -10.89 1.47
C LEU A 86 -6.92 -11.59 0.58
N ASP A 87 -6.45 -12.60 -0.16
CA ASP A 87 -7.27 -13.35 -1.10
C ASP A 87 -7.90 -14.61 -0.51
N ASN A 88 -9.09 -14.98 -1.00
CA ASN A 88 -9.80 -16.24 -0.68
C ASN A 88 -9.90 -16.58 0.81
N ILE A 89 -10.14 -15.58 1.65
CA ILE A 89 -10.24 -15.76 3.09
C ILE A 89 -11.62 -16.26 3.47
N GLU A 90 -11.64 -17.30 4.30
CA GLU A 90 -12.88 -17.74 4.91
C GLU A 90 -13.49 -16.63 5.80
N MET A 91 -14.79 -16.34 5.61
CA MET A 91 -15.49 -15.29 6.37
C MET A 91 -15.31 -15.39 7.90
N LYS A 92 -15.15 -16.62 8.42
CA LYS A 92 -14.94 -16.86 9.86
C LYS A 92 -13.58 -16.36 10.37
N LYS A 93 -12.60 -16.15 9.48
CA LYS A 93 -11.23 -15.75 9.83
C LYS A 93 -10.98 -14.24 9.67
N TRP A 94 -11.93 -13.48 9.12
CA TRP A 94 -11.74 -12.05 8.86
C TRP A 94 -11.39 -11.25 10.10
N SER A 95 -12.07 -11.50 11.21
CA SER A 95 -11.80 -10.79 12.46
C SER A 95 -10.34 -10.93 12.92
N THR A 96 -9.73 -12.09 12.67
CA THR A 96 -8.32 -12.34 13.01
C THR A 96 -7.36 -11.53 12.11
N PHE A 97 -7.71 -11.39 10.82
CA PHE A 97 -6.86 -10.66 9.87
C PHE A 97 -6.95 -9.15 10.02
N ILE A 98 -8.09 -8.61 10.44
CA ILE A 98 -8.27 -7.17 10.68
C ILE A 98 -7.88 -6.74 12.10
N GLU A 99 -7.47 -7.67 12.97
CA GLU A 99 -7.02 -7.35 14.31
C GLU A 99 -5.87 -6.35 14.30
N GLY A 100 -6.05 -5.23 14.98
CA GLY A 100 -5.12 -4.09 14.97
C GLY A 100 -5.35 -3.08 13.84
N PHE A 101 -6.23 -3.38 12.86
CA PHE A 101 -6.59 -2.49 11.75
C PHE A 101 -8.04 -2.00 11.83
N GLU A 102 -8.73 -2.20 12.96
CA GLU A 102 -10.16 -1.90 13.12
C GLU A 102 -10.48 -0.39 13.03
N ASP A 103 -9.49 0.47 13.09
CA ASP A 103 -9.62 1.92 13.03
C ASP A 103 -9.10 2.53 11.71
N THR A 104 -8.75 1.71 10.72
CA THR A 104 -8.38 2.15 9.36
C THR A 104 -9.34 1.61 8.31
N TYR A 105 -9.26 2.11 7.09
CA TYR A 105 -10.15 1.71 6.01
C TYR A 105 -9.89 0.29 5.56
N VAL A 106 -10.93 -0.52 5.59
CA VAL A 106 -10.93 -1.91 5.11
C VAL A 106 -12.15 -2.11 4.20
N GLU A 107 -11.94 -2.73 3.06
CA GLU A 107 -13.00 -3.06 2.12
C GLU A 107 -12.94 -4.52 1.66
N PHE A 108 -14.06 -5.03 1.18
CA PHE A 108 -14.08 -6.31 0.47
C PHE A 108 -13.43 -6.17 -0.89
N SER A 109 -12.67 -7.17 -1.29
CA SER A 109 -12.14 -7.25 -2.66
C SER A 109 -13.28 -7.38 -3.68
N GLN A 110 -13.00 -7.12 -4.94
CA GLN A 110 -14.00 -7.19 -6.02
C GLN A 110 -14.64 -8.57 -6.16
N SER A 111 -13.94 -9.63 -5.84
CA SER A 111 -14.47 -11.01 -5.84
C SER A 111 -15.43 -11.30 -4.68
N GLY A 112 -15.43 -10.46 -3.66
CA GLY A 112 -16.15 -10.71 -2.38
C GLY A 112 -15.53 -11.82 -1.53
N LYS A 113 -14.40 -12.39 -1.95
CA LYS A 113 -13.73 -13.50 -1.24
C LYS A 113 -12.45 -13.08 -0.53
N GLY A 114 -12.09 -11.82 -0.61
CA GLY A 114 -10.90 -11.25 0.01
C GLY A 114 -11.19 -9.87 0.61
N ILE A 115 -10.20 -9.30 1.25
CA ILE A 115 -10.26 -7.96 1.83
C ILE A 115 -9.00 -7.17 1.51
N HIS A 116 -9.17 -5.86 1.32
CA HIS A 116 -8.08 -4.89 1.20
C HIS A 116 -8.03 -4.06 2.46
N ILE A 117 -6.88 -4.01 3.11
CA ILE A 117 -6.62 -3.15 4.27
C ILE A 117 -5.72 -2.01 3.82
N PHE A 118 -6.18 -0.78 3.94
CA PHE A 118 -5.41 0.42 3.60
C PHE A 118 -4.94 1.11 4.87
N ALA A 119 -3.65 1.37 4.97
CA ALA A 119 -3.05 2.02 6.12
C ALA A 119 -1.88 2.91 5.71
N LYS A 120 -1.53 3.88 6.57
CA LYS A 120 -0.27 4.62 6.44
C LYS A 120 0.85 3.82 7.08
N GLY A 121 1.98 3.77 6.41
CA GLY A 121 3.19 3.09 6.86
C GLY A 121 4.14 2.80 5.71
N LYS A 122 5.14 2.00 5.97
CA LYS A 122 6.14 1.57 4.99
C LYS A 122 6.39 0.08 5.14
N ILE A 123 6.59 -0.58 4.02
CA ILE A 123 7.09 -1.95 3.96
C ILE A 123 8.47 -1.96 3.32
N PRO A 124 9.34 -2.88 3.72
CA PRO A 124 10.67 -3.01 3.13
C PRO A 124 10.63 -3.29 1.62
N SER A 125 9.68 -4.10 1.19
CA SER A 125 9.43 -4.44 -0.23
C SER A 125 8.02 -4.97 -0.40
N ASN A 126 7.49 -4.86 -1.62
CA ASN A 126 6.28 -5.58 -1.99
C ASN A 126 6.52 -7.09 -1.91
N PHE A 127 5.51 -7.84 -1.53
CA PHE A 127 5.54 -9.30 -1.64
C PHE A 127 4.18 -9.89 -1.98
N ASN A 128 4.21 -11.09 -2.54
CA ASN A 128 3.06 -11.95 -2.77
C ASN A 128 3.36 -13.33 -2.20
N ASN A 129 2.62 -13.72 -1.16
CA ASN A 129 2.70 -15.05 -0.56
C ASN A 129 1.46 -15.85 -0.95
N GLN A 130 1.54 -16.53 -2.08
CA GLN A 130 0.42 -17.32 -2.61
C GLN A 130 -0.02 -18.47 -1.67
N MET A 131 0.88 -18.99 -0.84
CA MET A 131 0.54 -20.08 0.09
C MET A 131 -0.37 -19.59 1.22
N GLU A 132 -0.08 -18.41 1.76
CA GLU A 132 -0.88 -17.79 2.82
C GLU A 132 -1.96 -16.88 2.27
N GLN A 133 -1.98 -16.64 0.95
CA GLN A 133 -2.91 -15.75 0.26
C GLN A 133 -2.87 -14.31 0.79
N VAL A 134 -1.66 -13.86 1.14
CA VAL A 134 -1.37 -12.53 1.67
C VAL A 134 -0.41 -11.83 0.73
N GLU A 135 -0.82 -10.66 0.26
CA GLU A 135 0.01 -9.79 -0.55
C GLU A 135 0.14 -8.43 0.14
N MET A 136 1.32 -7.83 0.07
CA MET A 136 1.52 -6.47 0.56
C MET A 136 2.17 -5.62 -0.52
N TYR A 137 1.54 -4.50 -0.80
CA TYR A 137 1.95 -3.57 -1.84
C TYR A 137 2.05 -2.16 -1.28
N GLN A 138 3.04 -1.40 -1.71
CA GLN A 138 3.22 0.02 -1.41
C GLN A 138 3.51 0.82 -2.67
N GLU A 139 4.35 0.26 -3.52
CA GLU A 139 4.78 0.89 -4.76
C GLU A 139 4.56 -0.08 -5.91
N ASN A 140 4.58 0.48 -7.13
CA ASN A 140 4.49 -0.36 -8.31
C ASN A 140 3.26 -1.29 -8.30
N CYS A 141 2.13 -0.79 -7.81
CA CYS A 141 0.88 -1.53 -7.73
C CYS A 141 -0.32 -0.68 -8.08
N CYS A 142 -1.41 -1.34 -8.39
CA CYS A 142 -2.69 -0.69 -8.62
C CYS A 142 -3.77 -1.58 -8.01
N ILE A 143 -4.29 -1.17 -6.88
CA ILE A 143 -5.30 -1.92 -6.15
C ILE A 143 -6.68 -1.53 -6.65
N ALA A 144 -7.48 -2.52 -7.04
CA ALA A 144 -8.86 -2.30 -7.44
C ALA A 144 -9.69 -1.93 -6.21
N MET A 145 -10.12 -0.68 -6.17
CA MET A 145 -10.98 -0.17 -5.10
C MET A 145 -12.43 -0.62 -5.33
N THR A 146 -13.15 -0.88 -4.28
CA THR A 146 -14.57 -1.29 -4.36
C THR A 146 -15.51 -0.34 -3.66
N GLY A 147 -15.04 0.35 -2.61
CA GLY A 147 -15.92 1.13 -1.74
C GLY A 147 -16.85 0.25 -0.90
N ASN A 148 -16.67 -1.07 -0.92
CA ASN A 148 -17.52 -2.02 -0.22
C ASN A 148 -16.91 -2.32 1.14
N THR A 149 -17.17 -1.45 2.10
CA THR A 149 -16.47 -1.46 3.40
C THR A 149 -16.82 -2.66 4.25
N VAL A 150 -15.80 -3.18 4.93
CA VAL A 150 -16.00 -4.15 6.02
C VAL A 150 -16.50 -3.38 7.25
N SER A 151 -17.76 -3.58 7.60
CA SER A 151 -18.34 -3.00 8.82
C SER A 151 -18.01 -3.89 10.01
N THR A 152 -17.21 -3.39 10.94
CA THR A 152 -17.07 -3.99 12.26
C THR A 152 -17.99 -3.24 13.21
N LYS A 153 -19.04 -3.91 13.72
CA LYS A 153 -19.94 -3.39 14.78
C LYS A 153 -20.07 -1.86 14.79
N ASP A 154 -20.94 -1.33 13.93
CA ASP A 154 -21.41 0.06 13.90
C ASP A 154 -20.45 1.15 13.39
N ARG A 155 -19.31 0.83 12.78
CA ARG A 155 -18.40 1.85 12.23
C ARG A 155 -17.98 1.55 10.80
N VAL A 156 -18.50 2.32 9.88
CA VAL A 156 -17.87 2.50 8.57
C VAL A 156 -16.71 3.45 8.77
N LEU A 157 -15.49 2.96 8.60
CA LEU A 157 -14.28 3.76 8.81
C LEU A 157 -13.90 4.46 7.51
N HIS A 158 -14.08 5.77 7.49
CA HIS A 158 -13.74 6.65 6.37
C HIS A 158 -12.39 7.36 6.57
N LYS A 159 -11.42 6.71 7.21
CA LYS A 159 -10.10 7.29 7.46
C LYS A 159 -8.99 6.27 7.26
N ILE A 160 -7.81 6.77 6.96
CA ILE A 160 -6.58 5.99 6.87
C ILE A 160 -5.67 6.41 8.03
N VAL A 161 -5.27 5.46 8.87
CA VAL A 161 -4.39 5.73 10.02
C VAL A 161 -3.02 5.09 9.86
N CYS A 162 -2.05 5.60 10.61
CA CYS A 162 -0.72 5.02 10.66
C CYS A 162 -0.74 3.72 11.48
N LYS A 163 -0.28 2.63 10.86
CA LYS A 163 -0.28 1.27 11.41
C LYS A 163 1.09 0.59 11.27
N GLN A 164 2.16 1.36 11.42
CA GLN A 164 3.51 0.84 11.18
C GLN A 164 3.80 -0.44 11.98
N ARG A 165 3.42 -0.49 13.25
CA ARG A 165 3.65 -1.65 14.12
C ARG A 165 2.92 -2.91 13.62
N GLU A 166 1.67 -2.76 13.22
CA GLU A 166 0.84 -3.85 12.68
C GLU A 166 1.35 -4.28 11.31
N ILE A 167 1.75 -3.33 10.47
CA ILE A 167 2.37 -3.56 9.16
C ILE A 167 3.67 -4.36 9.32
N ASP A 168 4.55 -3.96 10.25
CA ASP A 168 5.79 -4.68 10.52
C ASP A 168 5.54 -6.11 11.01
N LYS A 169 4.53 -6.28 11.89
CA LYS A 169 4.10 -7.60 12.35
C LYS A 169 3.64 -8.48 11.20
N TYR A 170 2.80 -7.94 10.30
CA TYR A 170 2.32 -8.65 9.12
C TYR A 170 3.43 -9.00 8.16
N PHE A 171 4.30 -8.04 7.88
CA PHE A 171 5.46 -8.27 7.02
C PHE A 171 6.36 -9.39 7.57
N LYS A 172 6.68 -9.35 8.86
CA LYS A 172 7.49 -10.38 9.51
C LYS A 172 6.83 -11.76 9.48
N LEU A 173 5.50 -11.81 9.58
CA LEU A 173 4.75 -13.08 9.64
C LEU A 173 4.58 -13.71 8.25
N TYR A 174 4.27 -12.90 7.24
CA TYR A 174 3.82 -13.37 5.93
C TYR A 174 4.83 -13.20 4.79
N ALA A 175 5.82 -12.30 4.92
CA ALA A 175 6.79 -12.13 3.85
C ALA A 175 7.60 -13.41 3.62
N PRO A 176 7.80 -13.84 2.36
CA PRO A 176 8.61 -15.01 2.05
C PRO A 176 10.02 -14.87 2.61
N LYS A 177 10.55 -15.94 3.20
CA LYS A 177 11.89 -15.93 3.83
C LYS A 177 13.03 -15.53 2.89
N SER A 178 12.86 -15.75 1.59
CA SER A 178 13.81 -15.30 0.54
C SER A 178 13.91 -13.78 0.45
N SER A 179 12.78 -13.07 0.52
CA SER A 179 12.75 -11.60 0.46
C SER A 179 13.38 -10.96 1.72
N VAL A 180 13.23 -11.57 2.88
CA VAL A 180 13.86 -11.12 4.13
C VAL A 180 15.38 -11.29 4.09
N ARG A 181 15.88 -12.40 3.53
CA ARG A 181 17.34 -12.65 3.37
C ARG A 181 18.00 -11.69 2.38
N GLU A 182 17.31 -11.36 1.31
CA GLU A 182 17.84 -10.44 0.28
C GLU A 182 17.97 -9.02 0.83
N GLN A 183 17.02 -8.61 1.66
CA GLN A 183 17.07 -7.31 2.35
C GLN A 183 18.19 -7.25 3.40
N LEU A 184 18.35 -8.27 4.23
CA LEU A 184 19.45 -8.33 5.18
C LEU A 184 20.80 -8.23 4.46
N ARG A 185 20.93 -8.80 3.26
CA ARG A 185 22.13 -8.66 2.41
C ARG A 185 22.28 -7.25 1.81
N SER A 186 21.18 -6.57 1.48
CA SER A 186 21.23 -5.19 0.97
C SER A 186 21.60 -4.19 2.07
N TYR A 187 21.14 -4.38 3.30
CA TYR A 187 21.57 -3.59 4.46
C TYR A 187 23.04 -3.82 4.85
N GLN A 188 23.61 -4.98 4.51
CA GLN A 188 25.03 -5.28 4.78
C GLN A 188 25.98 -4.75 3.69
N ARG A 189 25.48 -4.32 2.54
CA ARG A 189 26.29 -3.65 1.51
C ARG A 189 26.23 -2.14 1.74
N ILE A 190 27.11 -1.65 2.59
CA ILE A 190 27.44 -0.22 2.59
C ILE A 190 28.03 0.09 1.21
N PRO A 191 27.44 1.02 0.42
CA PRO A 191 28.02 1.39 -0.87
C PRO A 191 29.48 1.79 -0.69
N GLU A 192 30.34 1.40 -1.63
CA GLU A 192 31.72 1.86 -1.65
C GLU A 192 31.73 3.40 -1.69
N GLY A 193 32.46 4.02 -0.75
CA GLY A 193 32.54 5.49 -0.63
C GLY A 193 31.63 6.12 0.44
N VAL A 194 30.75 5.35 1.10
CA VAL A 194 30.05 5.86 2.27
C VAL A 194 31.01 5.87 3.46
N PRO A 195 31.23 7.02 4.11
CA PRO A 195 32.08 7.10 5.30
C PRO A 195 31.59 6.15 6.38
N SER A 196 32.49 5.52 7.10
CA SER A 196 32.12 4.70 8.27
C SER A 196 31.35 5.54 9.29
N ILE A 197 30.55 4.92 10.12
CA ILE A 197 29.85 5.62 11.22
C ILE A 197 30.84 6.41 12.06
N SER A 198 32.04 5.85 12.32
CA SER A 198 33.12 6.53 13.06
C SER A 198 33.58 7.79 12.34
N ASN A 199 33.74 7.76 11.02
CA ASN A 199 34.12 8.92 10.22
C ASN A 199 33.01 10.00 10.21
N ILE A 200 31.75 9.59 10.15
CA ILE A 200 30.61 10.52 10.21
C ILE A 200 30.58 11.22 11.57
N ILE A 201 30.75 10.46 12.64
CA ILE A 201 30.80 10.97 14.00
C ILE A 201 31.99 11.95 14.17
N GLU A 202 33.16 11.60 13.66
CA GLU A 202 34.36 12.46 13.70
C GLU A 202 34.12 13.78 12.95
N ILE A 203 33.51 13.72 11.75
CA ILE A 203 33.14 14.91 11.00
C ILE A 203 32.11 15.74 11.75
N MET A 204 31.06 15.12 12.34
CA MET A 204 30.07 15.82 13.14
C MET A 204 30.70 16.53 14.35
N CYS A 205 31.56 15.84 15.08
CA CYS A 205 32.26 16.41 16.25
C CYS A 205 33.24 17.53 15.86
N LYS A 206 33.82 17.47 14.65
CA LYS A 206 34.73 18.51 14.14
C LYS A 206 34.02 19.82 13.84
N TYR A 207 32.80 19.75 13.29
CA TYR A 207 32.07 20.93 12.80
C TYR A 207 30.90 21.36 13.68
N ASN A 208 30.52 20.57 14.68
CA ASN A 208 29.42 20.87 15.59
C ASN A 208 29.84 20.67 17.05
N PRO A 209 30.05 21.77 17.79
CA PRO A 209 30.45 21.70 19.21
C PRO A 209 29.43 20.97 20.11
N LYS A 210 28.11 21.12 19.84
CA LYS A 210 27.07 20.41 20.58
C LYS A 210 27.13 18.89 20.32
N ALA A 211 27.39 18.47 19.08
CA ALA A 211 27.58 17.06 18.76
C ALA A 211 28.81 16.47 19.47
N ARG A 212 29.91 17.23 19.53
CA ARG A 212 31.10 16.83 20.28
C ARG A 212 30.81 16.65 21.75
N ALA A 213 30.17 17.65 22.40
CA ALA A 213 29.83 17.60 23.82
C ALA A 213 28.92 16.41 24.15
N LEU A 214 27.94 16.09 23.31
CA LEU A 214 27.08 14.90 23.43
C LEU A 214 27.89 13.60 23.36
N PHE A 215 28.82 13.50 22.42
CA PHE A 215 29.63 12.30 22.21
C PHE A 215 30.66 12.08 23.30
N GLU A 216 31.27 13.17 23.85
CA GLU A 216 32.21 13.14 24.92
C GLU A 216 31.56 13.08 26.31
N GLY A 217 30.19 13.06 26.38
CA GLY A 217 29.43 13.00 27.63
C GLY A 217 29.50 14.27 28.48
N SER A 218 29.92 15.39 27.89
CA SER A 218 30.10 16.67 28.56
C SER A 218 28.93 17.66 28.36
N TYR A 219 27.86 17.21 27.64
CA TYR A 219 26.68 18.03 27.43
C TYR A 219 25.79 18.09 28.65
N SER A 220 25.53 19.28 29.19
CA SER A 220 24.54 19.54 30.22
C SER A 220 23.33 20.25 29.60
N SER A 221 22.10 19.83 30.00
CA SER A 221 20.81 20.32 29.45
C SER A 221 20.48 21.78 29.82
N GLY A 222 21.48 22.62 30.06
CA GLY A 222 21.34 24.03 30.43
C GLY A 222 22.10 25.00 29.48
N ASP A 223 22.66 24.52 28.41
CA ASP A 223 23.47 25.32 27.46
C ASP A 223 22.67 25.67 26.17
N ASP A 224 21.40 26.06 26.29
CA ASP A 224 20.61 26.66 25.21
C ASP A 224 20.83 28.14 25.05
#